data_1ebb46b60fdf7de264bdc04efcd5837e
#
_entry.id   1ebb46b60fdf7de264bdc04efcd5837e
#
_cell.length_a   1.000
_cell.length_b   1.000
_cell.length_c   1.000
_cell.angle_alpha   90.00
_cell.angle_beta   90.00
_cell.angle_gamma   90.00
#
_symmetry.space_group_name_H-M   'P 1'
#
loop_
_entity.id
_entity.type
_entity.pdbx_description
1 polymer ?
#
loop_
_entity_poly.entity_id
_entity_poly.type
_entity_poly.pdbx_seq_one_letter_code
_entity_poly.pdbx_strand_id
1 'polypeptide(L)'
;HYAGDFNSQQISFYRYMNGFLKGAGYPDSTFAGAPHNTFSWATDLGSGAMNAYSFYLYGSPFFWFSLLFPQRWLPYLMVPLLVLKFGVAGGGAYLYLKRYVRNWDYAVLGACLYALSGFAVYNVFFNHFVDVVALFPYLLWALDEAIYENRHGLFAFWVAVNLLNNY
;
A
#
# COMPACT_ATOMS: atom_id res chain seq x y z
N HIS A 1 -13.95 14.32 3.11
CA HIS A 1 -14.29 13.09 3.82
C HIS A 1 -14.59 12.00 2.80
N TYR A 2 -13.77 10.97 2.75
CA TYR A 2 -14.12 9.75 2.03
C TYR A 2 -15.19 9.01 2.85
N ALA A 3 -16.20 8.48 2.21
CA ALA A 3 -17.25 7.72 2.88
C ALA A 3 -16.87 6.23 2.97
N GLY A 4 -17.58 5.47 3.82
CA GLY A 4 -17.43 4.02 3.91
C GLY A 4 -16.12 3.56 4.54
N ASP A 5 -15.58 2.46 4.05
CA ASP A 5 -14.46 1.73 4.64
C ASP A 5 -13.15 2.53 4.73
N PHE A 6 -12.98 3.53 3.89
CA PHE A 6 -11.78 4.39 3.99
C PHE A 6 -11.72 5.11 5.35
N ASN A 7 -12.82 5.70 5.81
CA ASN A 7 -12.84 6.40 7.08
C ASN A 7 -12.96 5.47 8.29
N SER A 8 -13.83 4.47 8.19
CA SER A 8 -14.15 3.58 9.30
C SER A 8 -13.06 2.55 9.57
N GLN A 9 -12.44 2.03 8.52
CA GLN A 9 -11.45 0.96 8.64
C GLN A 9 -10.03 1.46 8.38
N GLN A 10 -9.75 2.04 7.22
CA GLN A 10 -8.37 2.29 6.80
C GLN A 10 -7.64 3.29 7.71
N ILE A 11 -8.28 4.42 8.05
CA ILE A 11 -7.68 5.41 8.96
C ILE A 11 -7.47 4.79 10.35
N SER A 12 -8.48 4.05 10.84
CA SER A 12 -8.42 3.40 12.16
C SER A 12 -7.35 2.33 12.21
N PHE A 13 -7.22 1.50 11.17
CA PHE A 13 -6.22 0.44 11.10
C PHE A 13 -4.79 1.02 11.03
N TYR A 14 -4.57 2.05 10.20
CA TYR A 14 -3.27 2.73 10.15
C TYR A 14 -2.88 3.32 11.51
N ARG A 15 -3.81 3.98 12.20
CA ARG A 15 -3.57 4.52 13.55
C ARG A 15 -3.28 3.43 14.55
N TYR A 16 -4.12 2.39 14.60
CA TYR A 16 -3.96 1.29 15.53
C TYR A 16 -2.60 0.60 15.35
N MET A 17 -2.28 0.20 14.12
CA MET A 17 -1.04 -0.51 13.84
C MET A 17 0.22 0.34 14.01
N ASN A 18 0.15 1.65 13.69
CA ASN A 18 1.24 2.57 14.00
C ASN A 18 1.52 2.63 15.51
N GLY A 19 0.46 2.76 16.33
CA GLY A 19 0.57 2.74 17.77
C GLY A 19 1.08 1.40 18.31
N PHE A 20 0.54 0.31 17.79
CA PHE A 20 0.94 -1.05 18.19
C PHE A 20 2.42 -1.31 17.93
N LEU A 21 2.92 -1.02 16.73
CA LEU A 21 4.33 -1.24 16.36
C LEU A 21 5.30 -0.31 17.09
N LYS A 22 4.84 0.88 17.50
CA LYS A 22 5.64 1.83 18.28
C LYS A 22 5.58 1.59 19.79
N GLY A 23 4.82 0.58 20.26
CA GLY A 23 4.61 0.33 21.67
C GLY A 23 3.80 1.40 22.42
N ALA A 24 3.15 2.30 21.67
CA ALA A 24 2.38 3.41 22.26
C ALA A 24 0.94 3.02 22.66
N GLY A 25 0.49 1.82 22.27
CA GLY A 25 -0.90 1.41 22.40
C GLY A 25 -1.87 2.24 21.55
N TYR A 26 -3.16 1.97 21.68
CA TYR A 26 -4.20 2.81 21.08
C TYR A 26 -4.58 3.90 22.10
N PRO A 27 -4.62 5.20 21.71
CA PRO A 27 -4.82 6.30 22.67
C PRO A 27 -6.11 6.22 23.48
N ASP A 28 -7.13 5.57 22.91
CA ASP A 28 -8.47 5.48 23.51
C ASP A 28 -8.77 4.10 24.11
N SER A 29 -7.78 3.20 24.18
CA SER A 29 -8.00 1.88 24.76
C SER A 29 -7.57 1.83 26.21
N THR A 30 -8.48 1.44 27.09
CA THR A 30 -8.19 1.04 28.49
C THR A 30 -7.25 -0.16 28.59
N PHE A 31 -6.91 -0.77 27.46
CA PHE A 31 -5.96 -1.88 27.33
C PHE A 31 -4.60 -1.40 26.79
N ALA A 32 -4.11 -0.29 27.34
CA ALA A 32 -2.76 0.14 27.14
C ALA A 32 -1.83 -0.89 27.79
N GLY A 33 -1.24 -1.76 26.99
CA GLY A 33 -0.16 -2.50 27.57
C GLY A 33 -0.01 -3.92 27.25
N ALA A 34 0.56 -4.38 26.35
CA ALA A 34 1.65 -5.34 26.33
C ALA A 34 2.46 -5.01 25.07
N PRO A 35 3.57 -4.33 25.18
CA PRO A 35 4.31 -3.80 24.03
C PRO A 35 4.87 -4.87 23.09
N HIS A 36 4.69 -6.14 23.37
CA HIS A 36 5.21 -7.25 22.60
C HIS A 36 4.22 -8.40 22.42
N ASN A 37 2.94 -8.18 22.69
CA ASN A 37 1.95 -9.23 22.53
C ASN A 37 1.34 -9.15 21.13
N THR A 38 1.47 -10.20 20.35
CA THR A 38 0.84 -10.34 19.03
C THR A 38 -0.68 -10.44 19.12
N PHE A 39 -1.23 -10.64 20.32
CA PHE A 39 -2.65 -10.80 20.60
C PHE A 39 -3.23 -9.54 21.26
N SER A 40 -4.41 -9.14 20.84
CA SER A 40 -5.14 -8.01 21.43
C SER A 40 -6.61 -8.34 21.59
N TRP A 41 -7.16 -8.12 22.79
CA TRP A 41 -8.60 -8.22 23.04
C TRP A 41 -9.42 -7.15 22.32
N ALA A 42 -8.80 -6.04 21.94
CA ALA A 42 -9.43 -4.96 21.20
C ALA A 42 -9.51 -5.22 19.69
N THR A 43 -8.91 -6.31 19.21
CA THR A 43 -8.89 -6.68 17.79
C THR A 43 -9.82 -7.86 17.57
N ASP A 44 -10.88 -7.68 16.77
CA ASP A 44 -11.83 -8.74 16.35
C ASP A 44 -12.27 -9.66 17.49
N LEU A 45 -12.66 -9.09 18.63
CA LEU A 45 -13.08 -9.82 19.84
C LEU A 45 -11.99 -10.70 20.48
N GLY A 46 -10.74 -10.40 20.22
CA GLY A 46 -9.57 -11.14 20.69
C GLY A 46 -8.89 -11.93 19.58
N SER A 47 -8.05 -11.27 18.83
CA SER A 47 -7.30 -11.83 17.72
C SER A 47 -5.86 -11.41 17.74
N GLY A 48 -5.02 -12.12 16.96
CA GLY A 48 -3.65 -11.70 16.69
C GLY A 48 -3.63 -10.50 15.77
N ALA A 49 -2.95 -9.42 16.15
CA ALA A 49 -2.84 -8.21 15.35
C ALA A 49 -2.23 -8.48 13.96
N MET A 50 -1.28 -9.42 13.87
CA MET A 50 -0.71 -9.85 12.61
C MET A 50 -1.77 -10.48 11.68
N ASN A 51 -2.57 -11.39 12.20
CA ASN A 51 -3.59 -12.09 11.40
C ASN A 51 -4.70 -11.15 10.94
N ALA A 52 -5.11 -10.22 11.82
CA ALA A 52 -6.21 -9.31 11.52
C ALA A 52 -5.85 -8.21 10.51
N TYR A 53 -4.58 -7.75 10.51
CA TYR A 53 -4.18 -6.57 9.75
C TYR A 53 -3.10 -6.83 8.70
N SER A 54 -2.58 -8.05 8.56
CA SER A 54 -1.54 -8.36 7.56
C SER A 54 -1.99 -8.04 6.15
N PHE A 55 -3.18 -8.47 5.78
CA PHE A 55 -3.78 -8.23 4.47
C PHE A 55 -3.92 -6.73 4.12
N TYR A 56 -4.22 -5.90 5.12
CA TYR A 56 -4.48 -4.48 4.90
C TYR A 56 -3.23 -3.60 4.95
N LEU A 57 -2.20 -3.99 5.71
CA LEU A 57 -1.14 -3.07 6.10
C LEU A 57 0.27 -3.62 6.01
N TYR A 58 0.54 -4.81 6.57
CA TYR A 58 1.91 -5.26 6.78
C TYR A 58 2.73 -5.43 5.50
N GLY A 59 2.12 -5.86 4.43
CA GLY A 59 2.77 -6.00 3.13
C GLY A 59 2.95 -4.68 2.39
N SER A 60 2.28 -3.60 2.83
CA SER A 60 2.26 -2.33 2.12
C SER A 60 3.52 -1.49 2.40
N PRO A 61 4.33 -1.14 1.38
CA PRO A 61 5.45 -0.22 1.56
C PRO A 61 4.98 1.18 1.99
N PHE A 62 3.76 1.57 1.61
CA PHE A 62 3.17 2.85 2.00
C PHE A 62 2.79 2.89 3.47
N PHE A 63 2.38 1.77 4.04
CA PHE A 63 2.17 1.65 5.48
C PHE A 63 3.49 1.81 6.23
N TRP A 64 4.56 1.14 5.80
CA TRP A 64 5.88 1.27 6.42
C TRP A 64 6.40 2.71 6.37
N PHE A 65 6.19 3.39 5.25
CA PHE A 65 6.51 4.82 5.14
C PHE A 65 5.71 5.66 6.16
N SER A 66 4.45 5.32 6.43
CA SER A 66 3.61 6.01 7.40
C SER A 66 4.14 5.93 8.84
N LEU A 67 4.94 4.92 9.17
CA LEU A 67 5.55 4.78 10.50
C LEU A 67 6.57 5.88 10.82
N LEU A 68 7.08 6.59 9.84
CA LEU A 68 7.96 7.75 10.07
C LEU A 68 7.23 8.90 10.76
N PHE A 69 5.90 8.90 10.73
CA PHE A 69 5.07 9.98 11.27
C PHE A 69 4.43 9.59 12.60
N PRO A 70 4.17 10.58 13.49
CA PRO A 70 3.42 10.34 14.71
C PRO A 70 1.98 9.88 14.43
N GLN A 71 1.45 9.02 15.29
CA GLN A 71 0.10 8.45 15.17
C GLN A 71 -1.00 9.52 14.96
N ARG A 72 -0.88 10.66 15.63
CA ARG A 72 -1.83 11.78 15.53
C ARG A 72 -1.93 12.40 14.14
N TRP A 73 -0.89 12.25 13.30
CA TRP A 73 -0.82 12.84 11.96
C TRP A 73 -1.38 11.91 10.87
N LEU A 74 -1.60 10.64 11.19
CA LEU A 74 -2.02 9.64 10.21
C LEU A 74 -3.32 10.01 9.47
N PRO A 75 -4.37 10.55 10.12
CA PRO A 75 -5.58 10.94 9.37
C PRO A 75 -5.29 11.98 8.28
N TYR A 76 -4.34 12.87 8.50
CA TYR A 76 -3.94 13.90 7.53
C TYR A 76 -2.97 13.34 6.47
N LEU A 77 -2.19 12.32 6.85
CA LEU A 77 -1.23 11.66 5.96
C LEU A 77 -1.90 10.78 4.90
N MET A 78 -3.12 10.30 5.15
CA MET A 78 -3.81 9.37 4.24
C MET A 78 -3.98 9.92 2.83
N VAL A 79 -4.31 11.22 2.68
CA VAL A 79 -4.45 11.85 1.36
C VAL A 79 -3.10 12.00 0.64
N PRO A 80 -2.04 12.54 1.25
CA PRO A 80 -0.70 12.52 0.67
C PRO A 80 -0.22 11.12 0.28
N LEU A 81 -0.47 10.11 1.10
CA LEU A 81 -0.13 8.71 0.76
C LEU A 81 -0.91 8.22 -0.45
N LEU A 82 -2.18 8.54 -0.56
CA LEU A 82 -2.98 8.18 -1.73
C LEU A 82 -2.43 8.83 -3.00
N VAL A 83 -2.09 10.12 -2.95
CA VAL A 83 -1.45 10.83 -4.08
C VAL A 83 -0.12 10.15 -4.45
N LEU A 84 0.69 9.77 -3.44
CA LEU A 84 1.93 9.04 -3.66
C LEU A 84 1.69 7.70 -4.37
N LYS A 85 0.66 6.93 -3.96
CA LYS A 85 0.30 5.66 -4.61
C LYS A 85 -0.04 5.85 -6.09
N PHE A 86 -0.85 6.85 -6.42
CA PHE A 86 -1.15 7.19 -7.83
C PHE A 86 0.10 7.62 -8.60
N GLY A 87 0.98 8.40 -7.97
CA GLY A 87 2.27 8.79 -8.56
C GLY A 87 3.17 7.58 -8.83
N VAL A 88 3.25 6.64 -7.89
CA VAL A 88 4.00 5.38 -8.05
C VAL A 88 3.38 4.52 -9.15
N ALA A 89 2.04 4.40 -9.19
CA ALA A 89 1.33 3.68 -10.25
C ALA A 89 1.66 4.24 -11.64
N GLY A 90 1.57 5.56 -11.80
CA GLY A 90 1.89 6.25 -13.06
C GLY A 90 3.36 6.09 -13.43
N GLY A 91 4.28 6.24 -12.47
CA GLY A 91 5.70 6.05 -12.69
C GLY A 91 6.05 4.63 -13.16
N GLY A 92 5.48 3.61 -12.51
CA GLY A 92 5.65 2.21 -12.92
C GLY A 92 5.07 1.93 -14.30
N ALA A 93 3.86 2.41 -14.58
CA ALA A 93 3.23 2.26 -15.88
C ALA A 93 4.04 2.96 -16.98
N TYR A 94 4.59 4.15 -16.72
CA TYR A 94 5.49 4.83 -17.64
C TYR A 94 6.75 4.02 -17.92
N LEU A 95 7.41 3.48 -16.89
CA LEU A 95 8.61 2.65 -17.03
C LEU A 95 8.35 1.42 -17.92
N TYR A 96 7.19 0.80 -17.77
CA TYR A 96 6.77 -0.33 -18.60
C TYR A 96 6.45 0.10 -20.02
N LEU A 97 5.57 1.10 -20.20
CA LEU A 97 5.06 1.51 -21.52
C LEU A 97 6.13 2.12 -22.42
N LYS A 98 7.11 2.84 -21.88
CA LYS A 98 8.19 3.44 -22.67
C LYS A 98 9.05 2.43 -23.46
N ARG A 99 8.96 1.14 -23.13
CA ARG A 99 9.62 0.07 -23.90
C ARG A 99 8.91 -0.20 -25.24
N TYR A 100 7.60 -0.05 -25.23
CA TYR A 100 6.75 -0.41 -26.37
C TYR A 100 6.31 0.81 -27.18
N VAL A 101 6.25 1.97 -26.53
CA VAL A 101 5.79 3.23 -27.14
C VAL A 101 6.99 4.12 -27.45
N ARG A 102 7.26 4.35 -28.73
CA ARG A 102 8.41 5.13 -29.19
C ARG A 102 8.34 6.61 -28.81
N ASN A 103 7.13 7.18 -28.81
CA ASN A 103 6.92 8.57 -28.40
C ASN A 103 6.62 8.63 -26.90
N TRP A 104 7.45 9.37 -26.18
CA TRP A 104 7.35 9.52 -24.73
C TRP A 104 6.03 10.17 -24.28
N ASP A 105 5.44 11.10 -25.07
CA ASP A 105 4.16 11.75 -24.74
C ASP A 105 3.03 10.71 -24.65
N TYR A 106 2.98 9.76 -25.58
CA TYR A 106 1.99 8.68 -25.56
C TYR A 106 2.23 7.69 -24.42
N ALA A 107 3.49 7.47 -24.03
CA ALA A 107 3.81 6.66 -22.85
C ALA A 107 3.33 7.35 -21.57
N VAL A 108 3.51 8.66 -21.44
CA VAL A 108 2.97 9.45 -20.31
C VAL A 108 1.45 9.42 -20.31
N LEU A 109 0.80 9.63 -21.46
CA LEU A 109 -0.65 9.55 -21.56
C LEU A 109 -1.18 8.18 -21.10
N GLY A 110 -0.57 7.10 -21.59
CA GLY A 110 -0.91 5.73 -21.18
C GLY A 110 -0.72 5.50 -19.68
N ALA A 111 0.36 6.03 -19.10
CA ALA A 111 0.63 5.95 -17.68
C ALA A 111 -0.43 6.71 -16.83
N CYS A 112 -0.85 7.88 -17.29
CA CYS A 112 -1.94 8.63 -16.65
C CYS A 112 -3.28 7.88 -16.74
N LEU A 113 -3.60 7.31 -17.91
CA LEU A 113 -4.82 6.51 -18.11
C LEU A 113 -4.83 5.26 -17.21
N TYR A 114 -3.68 4.63 -17.01
CA TYR A 114 -3.55 3.51 -16.09
C TYR A 114 -3.76 3.95 -14.64
N ALA A 115 -2.99 4.94 -14.17
CA ALA A 115 -3.01 5.39 -12.78
C ALA A 115 -4.39 5.93 -12.37
N LEU A 116 -5.07 6.65 -13.27
CA LEU A 116 -6.39 7.24 -13.03
C LEU A 116 -7.52 6.43 -13.66
N SER A 117 -7.29 5.13 -13.89
CA SER A 117 -8.31 4.23 -14.43
C SER A 117 -9.54 4.16 -13.52
N GLY A 118 -10.69 3.84 -14.10
CA GLY A 118 -11.93 3.65 -13.34
C GLY A 118 -11.78 2.64 -12.20
N PHE A 119 -11.00 1.58 -12.42
CA PHE A 119 -10.66 0.61 -11.37
C PHE A 119 -9.90 1.26 -10.21
N ALA A 120 -8.85 2.03 -10.50
CA ALA A 120 -8.02 2.68 -9.49
C ALA A 120 -8.83 3.70 -8.68
N VAL A 121 -9.64 4.53 -9.35
CA VAL A 121 -10.48 5.54 -8.73
C VAL A 121 -11.60 4.91 -7.88
N TYR A 122 -12.25 3.85 -8.39
CA TYR A 122 -13.27 3.14 -7.64
C TYR A 122 -12.70 2.50 -6.36
N ASN A 123 -11.51 1.89 -6.45
CA ASN A 123 -10.88 1.21 -5.32
C ASN A 123 -10.22 2.15 -4.30
N VAL A 124 -10.36 3.47 -4.40
CA VAL A 124 -9.97 4.40 -3.34
C VAL A 124 -10.67 4.08 -2.01
N PHE A 125 -11.88 3.55 -2.07
CA PHE A 125 -12.59 3.03 -0.89
C PHE A 125 -11.82 1.93 -0.15
N PHE A 126 -11.19 1.07 -0.91
CA PHE A 126 -10.37 -0.05 -0.44
C PHE A 126 -8.90 0.29 -0.67
N ASN A 127 -8.38 1.20 0.12
CA ASN A 127 -7.06 1.80 -0.05
C ASN A 127 -5.91 0.79 -0.25
N HIS A 128 -6.02 -0.43 0.30
CA HIS A 128 -5.05 -1.51 0.10
C HIS A 128 -5.03 -2.05 -1.34
N PHE A 129 -6.14 -2.01 -2.08
CA PHE A 129 -6.12 -2.39 -3.50
C PHE A 129 -5.41 -1.37 -4.39
N VAL A 130 -5.34 -0.11 -3.97
CA VAL A 130 -4.56 0.90 -4.69
C VAL A 130 -3.05 0.59 -4.62
N ASP A 131 -2.59 -0.11 -3.59
CA ASP A 131 -1.21 -0.58 -3.50
C ASP A 131 -0.88 -1.58 -4.61
N VAL A 132 -1.81 -2.49 -4.92
CA VAL A 132 -1.65 -3.42 -6.04
C VAL A 132 -1.54 -2.66 -7.36
N VAL A 133 -2.43 -1.68 -7.58
CA VAL A 133 -2.36 -0.81 -8.77
C VAL A 133 -1.02 -0.10 -8.86
N ALA A 134 -0.48 0.37 -7.72
CA ALA A 134 0.78 1.07 -7.67
C ALA A 134 1.99 0.17 -7.99
N LEU A 135 1.99 -1.08 -7.53
CA LEU A 135 3.15 -1.97 -7.60
C LEU A 135 3.15 -2.92 -8.81
N PHE A 136 1.99 -3.25 -9.35
CA PHE A 136 1.85 -4.19 -10.45
C PHE A 136 2.63 -3.82 -11.73
N PRO A 137 2.67 -2.57 -12.20
CA PRO A 137 3.44 -2.21 -13.40
C PRO A 137 4.95 -2.47 -13.26
N TYR A 138 5.49 -2.37 -12.05
CA TYR A 138 6.89 -2.70 -11.79
C TYR A 138 7.16 -4.19 -11.92
N LEU A 139 6.19 -5.04 -11.56
CA LEU A 139 6.27 -6.48 -11.79
C LEU A 139 6.33 -6.80 -13.28
N LEU A 140 5.47 -6.16 -14.10
CA LEU A 140 5.49 -6.33 -15.55
C LEU A 140 6.80 -5.85 -16.16
N TRP A 141 7.28 -4.68 -15.73
CA TRP A 141 8.57 -4.18 -16.16
C TRP A 141 9.72 -5.12 -15.79
N ALA A 142 9.71 -5.66 -14.57
CA ALA A 142 10.72 -6.59 -14.11
C ALA A 142 10.65 -7.96 -14.82
N LEU A 143 9.47 -8.39 -15.24
CA LEU A 143 9.30 -9.58 -16.08
C LEU A 143 9.99 -9.39 -17.43
N ASP A 144 9.79 -8.25 -18.06
CA ASP A 144 10.49 -7.91 -19.30
C ASP A 144 12.01 -7.88 -19.12
N GLU A 145 12.49 -7.29 -18.01
CA GLU A 145 13.92 -7.28 -17.67
C GLU A 145 14.48 -8.70 -17.49
N ALA A 146 13.67 -9.61 -16.93
CA ALA A 146 14.07 -11.01 -16.78
C ALA A 146 14.15 -11.75 -18.13
N ILE A 147 13.20 -11.47 -19.04
CA ILE A 147 13.12 -12.14 -20.35
C ILE A 147 14.20 -11.61 -21.31
N TYR A 148 14.35 -10.29 -21.41
CA TYR A 148 15.21 -9.67 -22.42
C TYR A 148 16.63 -9.41 -21.93
N GLU A 149 16.81 -9.13 -20.62
CA GLU A 149 18.10 -8.73 -20.04
C GLU A 149 18.65 -9.75 -19.02
N ASN A 150 18.02 -10.91 -18.86
CA ASN A 150 18.40 -11.95 -17.90
C ASN A 150 18.46 -11.48 -16.43
N ARG A 151 17.71 -10.44 -16.05
CA ARG A 151 17.70 -9.88 -14.69
C ARG A 151 16.70 -10.59 -13.79
N HIS A 152 16.85 -11.89 -13.60
CA HIS A 152 15.93 -12.73 -12.83
C HIS A 152 15.78 -12.31 -11.37
N GLY A 153 16.84 -11.78 -10.74
CA GLY A 153 16.77 -11.29 -9.36
C GLY A 153 15.82 -10.11 -9.17
N LEU A 154 15.76 -9.20 -10.15
CA LEU A 154 14.82 -8.08 -10.14
C LEU A 154 13.37 -8.56 -10.24
N PHE A 155 13.12 -9.54 -11.10
CA PHE A 155 11.79 -10.14 -11.21
C PHE A 155 11.37 -10.85 -9.92
N ALA A 156 12.26 -11.67 -9.33
CA ALA A 156 12.00 -12.34 -8.06
C ALA A 156 11.68 -11.34 -6.93
N PHE A 157 12.41 -10.22 -6.88
CA PHE A 157 12.14 -9.15 -5.92
C PHE A 157 10.73 -8.56 -6.08
N TRP A 158 10.33 -8.18 -7.30
CA TRP A 158 9.01 -7.60 -7.54
C TRP A 158 7.86 -8.61 -7.38
N VAL A 159 8.11 -9.91 -7.68
CA VAL A 159 7.16 -10.98 -7.33
C VAL A 159 6.95 -11.05 -5.82
N ALA A 160 8.03 -11.07 -5.04
CA ALA A 160 7.94 -11.10 -3.59
C ALA A 160 7.21 -9.87 -3.03
N VAL A 161 7.53 -8.66 -3.52
CA VAL A 161 6.86 -7.43 -3.11
C VAL A 161 5.36 -7.49 -3.39
N ASN A 162 4.95 -7.92 -4.59
CA ASN A 162 3.52 -7.99 -4.94
C ASN A 162 2.78 -9.08 -4.15
N LEU A 163 3.40 -10.24 -3.91
CA LEU A 163 2.80 -11.32 -3.11
C LEU A 163 2.65 -10.92 -1.63
N LEU A 164 3.67 -10.26 -1.06
CA LEU A 164 3.62 -9.82 0.33
C LEU A 164 2.63 -8.65 0.54
N ASN A 165 2.46 -7.81 -0.48
CA ASN A 165 1.60 -6.65 -0.38
C ASN A 165 0.11 -7.01 -0.29
N ASN A 166 -0.29 -8.11 -0.93
CA ASN A 166 -1.71 -8.46 -1.01
C ASN A 166 -1.87 -9.97 -1.26
N TYR A 167 -1.69 -10.75 -0.19
CA TYR A 167 -1.81 -12.20 -0.22
C TYR A 167 -3.19 -12.65 0.26
#